data_499a5ef12e8fa81f5d9927e8f083d71b
#
_entry.id   499a5ef12e8fa81f5d9927e8f083d71b
#
_cell.length_a   1.000
_cell.length_b   1.000
_cell.length_c   1.000
_cell.angle_alpha   90.00
_cell.angle_beta   90.00
_cell.angle_gamma   90.00
#
_symmetry.space_group_name_H-M   'P 1'
#
loop_
_entity.id
_entity.type
_entity.pdbx_description
1 polymer ?
#
loop_
_entity_poly.entity_id
_entity_poly.type
_entity_poly.pdbx_seq_one_letter_code
_entity_poly.pdbx_strand_id
1 'polypeptide(L)'
;MVLFDLDGTLVDPAGGITGGLQYALAAMDLPVPGIDELNAVIGPKLADALLNMLGVPADKVDAVITAYRSWYAEQGMAMSVVYPGIDGLLSQLKDDGVHLAVATQKPEPLAKTLLAHHGLDDYFVTIKGSHADENLSPGHPEYRPGKMEIIAAALAETSALAALHVVPGARIEAVMVGDRHQDVHGASHNGLDCIGVSWGFAAEGELAAAGVTAVVHSTDELFTTLNAQTAAGEGTRGDL
;
A
#
# COMPACT_ATOMS: atom_id res chain seq x y z
N MET A 1 -7.90 -13.91 3.83
CA MET A 1 -7.12 -13.10 2.86
C MET A 1 -6.45 -11.94 3.56
N VAL A 2 -5.22 -11.58 3.17
CA VAL A 2 -4.53 -10.39 3.69
C VAL A 2 -4.15 -9.47 2.53
N LEU A 3 -4.53 -8.18 2.63
CA LEU A 3 -4.08 -7.14 1.72
C LEU A 3 -2.99 -6.32 2.40
N PHE A 4 -1.92 -6.02 1.68
CA PHE A 4 -0.80 -5.22 2.18
C PHE A 4 -0.68 -3.91 1.40
N ASP A 5 -0.37 -2.82 2.07
CA ASP A 5 0.28 -1.70 1.41
C ASP A 5 1.73 -2.06 1.07
N LEU A 6 2.42 -1.23 0.32
CA LEU A 6 3.75 -1.49 -0.19
C LEU A 6 4.81 -0.62 0.50
N ASP A 7 4.86 0.68 0.17
CA ASP A 7 5.85 1.60 0.72
C ASP A 7 5.54 1.91 2.20
N GLY A 8 6.45 1.62 3.11
CA GLY A 8 6.26 1.76 4.55
C GLY A 8 5.67 0.52 5.24
N THR A 9 5.22 -0.47 4.48
CA THR A 9 4.64 -1.70 5.02
C THR A 9 5.46 -2.94 4.68
N LEU A 10 5.65 -3.23 3.39
CA LEU A 10 6.48 -4.33 2.89
C LEU A 10 7.92 -3.89 2.60
N VAL A 11 8.06 -2.68 2.07
CA VAL A 11 9.33 -2.14 1.58
C VAL A 11 9.56 -0.76 2.19
N ASP A 12 10.76 -0.54 2.71
CA ASP A 12 11.30 0.78 3.03
C ASP A 12 11.87 1.38 1.72
N PRO A 13 11.34 2.51 1.24
CA PRO A 13 11.90 3.19 0.09
C PRO A 13 13.32 3.76 0.33
N ALA A 14 13.84 3.74 1.59
CA ALA A 14 15.23 4.05 1.97
C ALA A 14 15.79 5.34 1.32
N GLY A 15 14.97 6.37 1.20
CA GLY A 15 15.34 7.64 0.57
C GLY A 15 15.13 7.69 -0.95
N GLY A 16 14.74 6.59 -1.60
CA GLY A 16 14.44 6.57 -3.03
C GLY A 16 13.27 7.49 -3.41
N ILE A 17 12.22 7.55 -2.59
CA ILE A 17 11.10 8.47 -2.82
C ILE A 17 11.52 9.91 -2.49
N THR A 18 12.07 10.14 -1.31
CA THR A 18 12.45 11.49 -0.86
C THR A 18 13.58 12.09 -1.70
N GLY A 19 14.59 11.30 -2.05
CA GLY A 19 15.67 11.73 -2.96
C GLY A 19 15.19 12.07 -4.36
N GLY A 20 14.24 11.28 -4.90
CA GLY A 20 13.60 11.58 -6.17
C GLY A 20 12.80 12.89 -6.15
N LEU A 21 12.09 13.16 -5.05
CA LEU A 21 11.37 14.41 -4.84
C LEU A 21 12.34 15.60 -4.73
N GLN A 22 13.40 15.47 -3.95
CA GLN A 22 14.45 16.50 -3.86
C GLN A 22 15.04 16.82 -5.23
N TYR A 23 15.39 15.79 -6.00
CA TYR A 23 15.92 15.95 -7.35
C TYR A 23 14.90 16.67 -8.26
N ALA A 24 13.65 16.21 -8.29
CA ALA A 24 12.63 16.74 -9.19
C ALA A 24 12.25 18.19 -8.87
N LEU A 25 12.13 18.54 -7.59
CA LEU A 25 11.84 19.90 -7.14
C LEU A 25 13.00 20.85 -7.49
N ALA A 26 14.24 20.45 -7.20
CA ALA A 26 15.43 21.23 -7.53
C ALA A 26 15.58 21.43 -9.05
N ALA A 27 15.30 20.41 -9.87
CA ALA A 27 15.38 20.50 -11.33
C ALA A 27 14.34 21.46 -11.94
N MET A 28 13.27 21.79 -11.19
CA MET A 28 12.20 22.72 -11.60
C MET A 28 12.33 24.08 -10.92
N ASP A 29 13.46 24.37 -10.27
CA ASP A 29 13.71 25.61 -9.49
C ASP A 29 12.62 25.85 -8.43
N LEU A 30 12.11 24.76 -7.80
CA LEU A 30 11.13 24.82 -6.73
C LEU A 30 11.81 24.65 -5.35
N PRO A 31 11.21 25.20 -4.28
CA PRO A 31 11.69 24.96 -2.92
C PRO A 31 11.76 23.46 -2.61
N VAL A 32 12.87 23.04 -2.01
CA VAL A 32 13.06 21.66 -1.56
C VAL A 32 12.78 21.61 -0.05
N PRO A 33 11.74 20.90 0.40
CA PRO A 33 11.40 20.78 1.81
C PRO A 33 12.42 20.00 2.61
N GLY A 34 12.33 20.08 3.94
CA GLY A 34 13.14 19.26 4.85
C GLY A 34 12.73 17.78 4.80
N ILE A 35 13.60 16.92 5.37
CA ILE A 35 13.41 15.47 5.29
C ILE A 35 12.10 15.01 5.97
N ASP A 36 11.71 15.65 7.06
CA ASP A 36 10.48 15.30 7.78
C ASP A 36 9.22 15.58 6.95
N GLU A 37 9.21 16.71 6.22
CA GLU A 37 8.13 17.06 5.31
C GLU A 37 8.09 16.10 4.10
N LEU A 38 9.26 15.70 3.60
CA LEU A 38 9.37 14.72 2.52
C LEU A 38 8.95 13.31 2.95
N ASN A 39 9.25 12.91 4.18
CA ASN A 39 8.78 11.62 4.72
C ASN A 39 7.25 11.61 4.90
N ALA A 40 6.65 12.73 5.26
CA ALA A 40 5.20 12.83 5.43
C ALA A 40 4.41 12.58 4.13
N VAL A 41 5.03 12.78 2.96
CA VAL A 41 4.39 12.53 1.66
C VAL A 41 4.56 11.11 1.13
N ILE A 42 5.20 10.22 1.90
CA ILE A 42 5.24 8.79 1.57
C ILE A 42 3.89 8.16 1.95
N GLY A 43 3.27 7.45 1.03
CA GLY A 43 1.95 6.82 1.17
C GLY A 43 0.87 7.47 0.30
N PRO A 44 0.59 8.78 0.35
CA PRO A 44 -0.35 9.45 -0.54
C PRO A 44 0.02 9.36 -2.02
N LYS A 45 -0.96 9.60 -2.92
CA LYS A 45 -0.68 9.79 -4.34
C LYS A 45 0.29 10.94 -4.56
N LEU A 46 1.23 10.74 -5.49
CA LEU A 46 2.27 11.73 -5.73
C LEU A 46 1.71 13.11 -6.16
N ALA A 47 0.73 13.14 -7.05
CA ALA A 47 0.10 14.41 -7.46
C ALA A 47 -0.56 15.13 -6.30
N ASP A 48 -1.29 14.40 -5.45
CA ASP A 48 -1.96 14.97 -4.27
C ASP A 48 -0.93 15.48 -3.24
N ALA A 49 0.15 14.74 -3.03
CA ALA A 49 1.23 15.15 -2.14
C ALA A 49 1.93 16.43 -2.65
N LEU A 50 2.25 16.51 -3.93
CA LEU A 50 2.86 17.69 -4.54
C LEU A 50 1.97 18.94 -4.43
N LEU A 51 0.67 18.81 -4.75
CA LEU A 51 -0.28 19.91 -4.73
C LEU A 51 -0.63 20.37 -3.32
N ASN A 52 -1.03 19.41 -2.47
CA ASN A 52 -1.73 19.72 -1.22
C ASN A 52 -0.80 19.76 -0.01
N MET A 53 0.33 19.05 -0.06
CA MET A 53 1.27 18.98 1.06
C MET A 53 2.52 19.82 0.81
N LEU A 54 3.08 19.79 -0.42
CA LEU A 54 4.30 20.52 -0.76
C LEU A 54 4.03 21.88 -1.47
N GLY A 55 2.77 22.19 -1.81
CA GLY A 55 2.40 23.46 -2.41
C GLY A 55 2.99 23.70 -3.80
N VAL A 56 3.26 22.65 -4.56
CA VAL A 56 3.75 22.76 -5.94
C VAL A 56 2.67 23.41 -6.82
N PRO A 57 2.97 24.45 -7.62
CA PRO A 57 2.02 25.03 -8.54
C PRO A 57 1.43 23.98 -9.50
N ALA A 58 0.11 24.04 -9.72
CA ALA A 58 -0.61 23.02 -10.49
C ALA A 58 -0.05 22.85 -11.91
N ASP A 59 0.40 23.94 -12.54
CA ASP A 59 1.02 23.93 -13.87
C ASP A 59 2.41 23.30 -13.93
N LYS A 60 3.05 23.04 -12.76
CA LYS A 60 4.38 22.40 -12.66
C LYS A 60 4.30 20.93 -12.22
N VAL A 61 3.17 20.46 -11.71
CA VAL A 61 3.02 19.10 -11.13
C VAL A 61 3.43 18.02 -12.11
N ASP A 62 2.94 18.04 -13.34
CA ASP A 62 3.25 17.02 -14.35
C ASP A 62 4.75 16.98 -14.69
N ALA A 63 5.41 18.14 -14.73
CA ALA A 63 6.86 18.21 -14.97
C ALA A 63 7.65 17.64 -13.79
N VAL A 64 7.26 17.93 -12.55
CA VAL A 64 7.86 17.36 -11.34
C VAL A 64 7.69 15.85 -11.30
N ILE A 65 6.47 15.35 -11.58
CA ILE A 65 6.18 13.91 -11.63
C ILE A 65 7.05 13.21 -12.69
N THR A 66 7.21 13.83 -13.85
CA THR A 66 8.03 13.27 -14.93
C THR A 66 9.50 13.16 -14.51
N ALA A 67 10.06 14.23 -13.94
CA ALA A 67 11.44 14.24 -13.45
C ALA A 67 11.65 13.23 -12.31
N TYR A 68 10.70 13.19 -11.36
CA TYR A 68 10.69 12.21 -10.26
C TYR A 68 10.70 10.77 -10.78
N ARG A 69 9.80 10.42 -11.70
CA ARG A 69 9.66 9.07 -12.23
C ARG A 69 10.90 8.60 -12.97
N SER A 70 11.55 9.50 -13.75
CA SER A 70 12.80 9.17 -14.43
C SER A 70 13.89 8.85 -13.43
N TRP A 71 14.09 9.72 -12.43
CA TRP A 71 15.11 9.52 -11.40
C TRP A 71 14.82 8.26 -10.56
N TYR A 72 13.56 8.06 -10.16
CA TYR A 72 13.16 6.91 -9.37
C TYR A 72 13.40 5.59 -10.11
N ALA A 73 13.10 5.52 -11.40
CA ALA A 73 13.36 4.33 -12.21
C ALA A 73 14.86 4.02 -12.36
N GLU A 74 15.70 5.05 -12.47
CA GLU A 74 17.15 4.91 -12.67
C GLU A 74 17.92 4.65 -11.38
N GLN A 75 17.49 5.22 -10.27
CA GLN A 75 18.25 5.24 -9.01
C GLN A 75 17.39 4.88 -7.79
N GLY A 76 16.22 5.49 -7.65
CA GLY A 76 15.44 5.43 -6.41
C GLY A 76 14.92 4.04 -6.08
N MET A 77 14.51 3.26 -7.08
CA MET A 77 13.99 1.91 -6.87
C MET A 77 15.06 0.98 -6.27
N ALA A 78 16.30 1.07 -6.75
CA ALA A 78 17.41 0.25 -6.27
C ALA A 78 17.85 0.59 -4.83
N MET A 79 17.41 1.74 -4.29
CA MET A 79 17.67 2.13 -2.91
C MET A 79 16.73 1.46 -1.91
N SER A 80 15.59 0.96 -2.38
CA SER A 80 14.57 0.36 -1.52
C SER A 80 15.05 -0.93 -0.86
N VAL A 81 14.52 -1.22 0.33
CA VAL A 81 14.90 -2.40 1.13
C VAL A 81 13.63 -3.06 1.66
N VAL A 82 13.53 -4.38 1.55
CA VAL A 82 12.44 -5.14 2.20
C VAL A 82 12.60 -5.03 3.72
N TYR A 83 11.52 -4.74 4.43
CA TYR A 83 11.58 -4.71 5.89
C TYR A 83 11.97 -6.07 6.48
N PRO A 84 12.74 -6.10 7.56
CA PRO A 84 13.18 -7.34 8.20
C PRO A 84 12.00 -8.27 8.53
N GLY A 85 12.10 -9.54 8.15
CA GLY A 85 11.10 -10.58 8.44
C GLY A 85 9.92 -10.64 7.45
N ILE A 86 9.75 -9.68 6.55
CA ILE A 86 8.62 -9.67 5.59
C ILE A 86 8.62 -10.89 4.68
N ASP A 87 9.77 -11.27 4.11
CA ASP A 87 9.85 -12.45 3.24
C ASP A 87 9.41 -13.72 3.97
N GLY A 88 9.90 -13.94 5.20
CA GLY A 88 9.50 -15.05 6.05
C GLY A 88 8.01 -15.03 6.41
N LEU A 89 7.46 -13.86 6.73
CA LEU A 89 6.03 -13.67 7.00
C LEU A 89 5.17 -14.06 5.79
N LEU A 90 5.50 -13.54 4.61
CA LEU A 90 4.75 -13.81 3.37
C LEU A 90 4.81 -15.29 3.01
N SER A 91 5.99 -15.92 3.13
CA SER A 91 6.17 -17.35 2.90
C SER A 91 5.29 -18.19 3.83
N GLN A 92 5.30 -17.88 5.12
CA GLN A 92 4.53 -18.63 6.11
C GLN A 92 3.01 -18.47 5.89
N LEU A 93 2.53 -17.25 5.64
CA LEU A 93 1.11 -17.02 5.33
C LEU A 93 0.66 -17.76 4.06
N LYS A 94 1.52 -17.80 3.04
CA LYS A 94 1.25 -18.54 1.80
C LYS A 94 1.18 -20.05 2.04
N ASP A 95 2.11 -20.60 2.83
CA ASP A 95 2.14 -22.03 3.22
C ASP A 95 0.90 -22.41 4.04
N ASP A 96 0.39 -21.49 4.86
CA ASP A 96 -0.86 -21.63 5.62
C ASP A 96 -2.14 -21.46 4.72
N GLY A 97 -1.95 -21.30 3.40
CA GLY A 97 -3.05 -21.18 2.44
C GLY A 97 -3.76 -19.83 2.43
N VAL A 98 -3.15 -18.80 3.03
CA VAL A 98 -3.70 -17.44 3.03
C VAL A 98 -3.48 -16.78 1.67
N HIS A 99 -4.54 -16.28 1.04
CA HIS A 99 -4.41 -15.47 -0.16
C HIS A 99 -3.85 -14.09 0.19
N LEU A 100 -2.75 -13.72 -0.46
CA LEU A 100 -2.07 -12.45 -0.25
C LEU A 100 -2.31 -11.53 -1.45
N ALA A 101 -2.55 -10.26 -1.20
CA ALA A 101 -2.72 -9.24 -2.23
C ALA A 101 -2.00 -7.94 -1.83
N VAL A 102 -1.66 -7.13 -2.82
CA VAL A 102 -1.17 -5.76 -2.60
C VAL A 102 -2.23 -4.76 -3.02
N ALA A 103 -2.44 -3.74 -2.18
CA ALA A 103 -3.31 -2.60 -2.44
C ALA A 103 -2.56 -1.30 -2.08
N THR A 104 -1.91 -0.67 -3.04
CA THR A 104 -1.02 0.48 -2.82
C THR A 104 -1.41 1.71 -3.62
N GLN A 105 -1.15 2.91 -3.12
CA GLN A 105 -1.31 4.15 -3.88
C GLN A 105 -0.19 4.39 -4.91
N LYS A 106 0.89 3.60 -4.84
CA LYS A 106 1.90 3.58 -5.90
C LYS A 106 1.27 3.15 -7.24
N PRO A 107 1.66 3.72 -8.39
CA PRO A 107 1.19 3.25 -9.70
C PRO A 107 1.39 1.74 -9.88
N GLU A 108 0.33 1.02 -10.30
CA GLU A 108 0.32 -0.44 -10.37
C GLU A 108 1.50 -1.04 -11.15
N PRO A 109 1.89 -0.52 -12.34
CA PRO A 109 3.07 -1.05 -13.05
C PRO A 109 4.36 -0.88 -12.25
N LEU A 110 4.49 0.23 -11.52
CA LEU A 110 5.67 0.51 -10.71
C LEU A 110 5.71 -0.37 -9.45
N ALA A 111 4.55 -0.63 -8.84
CA ALA A 111 4.44 -1.56 -7.71
C ALA A 111 4.85 -2.98 -8.11
N LYS A 112 4.38 -3.47 -9.28
CA LYS A 112 4.77 -4.77 -9.83
C LYS A 112 6.27 -4.86 -10.08
N THR A 113 6.86 -3.81 -10.68
CA THR A 113 8.30 -3.78 -10.94
C THR A 113 9.12 -3.79 -9.64
N LEU A 114 8.69 -3.04 -8.62
CA LEU A 114 9.36 -3.00 -7.32
C LEU A 114 9.29 -4.35 -6.59
N LEU A 115 8.12 -4.99 -6.58
CA LEU A 115 7.96 -6.32 -5.96
C LEU A 115 8.80 -7.37 -6.68
N ALA A 116 8.82 -7.38 -8.01
CA ALA A 116 9.67 -8.27 -8.80
C ALA A 116 11.16 -8.00 -8.58
N HIS A 117 11.58 -6.73 -8.41
CA HIS A 117 12.96 -6.37 -8.07
C HIS A 117 13.43 -7.03 -6.75
N HIS A 118 12.52 -7.16 -5.79
CA HIS A 118 12.78 -7.79 -4.50
C HIS A 118 12.43 -9.29 -4.44
N GLY A 119 11.91 -9.86 -5.53
CA GLY A 119 11.48 -11.27 -5.57
C GLY A 119 10.26 -11.58 -4.72
N LEU A 120 9.40 -10.58 -4.47
CA LEU A 120 8.20 -10.70 -3.65
C LEU A 120 6.90 -10.87 -4.46
N ASP A 121 6.94 -10.65 -5.77
CA ASP A 121 5.74 -10.65 -6.64
C ASP A 121 5.01 -12.01 -6.66
N ASP A 122 5.73 -13.12 -6.58
CA ASP A 122 5.19 -14.48 -6.57
C ASP A 122 4.38 -14.83 -5.31
N TYR A 123 4.45 -14.03 -4.25
CA TYR A 123 3.61 -14.23 -3.07
C TYR A 123 2.16 -13.80 -3.27
N PHE A 124 1.91 -12.86 -4.17
CA PHE A 124 0.63 -12.18 -4.29
C PHE A 124 -0.23 -12.71 -5.44
N VAL A 125 -1.48 -13.06 -5.12
CA VAL A 125 -2.47 -13.46 -6.14
C VAL A 125 -2.93 -12.27 -6.98
N THR A 126 -2.86 -11.05 -6.43
CA THR A 126 -3.11 -9.80 -7.16
C THR A 126 -2.30 -8.65 -6.59
N ILE A 127 -1.91 -7.73 -7.46
CA ILE A 127 -1.21 -6.49 -7.11
C ILE A 127 -2.00 -5.34 -7.73
N LYS A 128 -2.66 -4.53 -6.90
CA LYS A 128 -3.42 -3.35 -7.31
C LYS A 128 -2.76 -2.08 -6.83
N GLY A 129 -2.71 -1.11 -7.73
CA GLY A 129 -2.18 0.21 -7.47
C GLY A 129 -3.04 1.31 -8.09
N SER A 130 -2.62 2.56 -7.95
CA SER A 130 -3.21 3.65 -8.72
C SER A 130 -2.93 3.43 -10.22
N HIS A 131 -3.71 4.08 -11.08
CA HIS A 131 -3.40 4.09 -12.50
C HIS A 131 -2.12 4.88 -12.79
N ALA A 132 -1.36 4.48 -13.81
CA ALA A 132 -0.12 5.17 -14.18
C ALA A 132 -0.36 6.57 -14.76
N ASP A 133 -1.51 6.76 -15.41
CA ASP A 133 -1.98 8.08 -15.85
C ASP A 133 -2.77 8.73 -14.71
N GLU A 134 -2.20 9.76 -14.11
CA GLU A 134 -2.80 10.50 -13.01
C GLU A 134 -3.92 11.47 -13.46
N ASN A 135 -4.08 11.68 -14.77
CA ASN A 135 -5.12 12.51 -15.37
C ASN A 135 -6.43 11.76 -15.63
N LEU A 136 -6.52 10.47 -15.27
CA LEU A 136 -7.77 9.74 -15.39
C LEU A 136 -8.87 10.41 -14.58
N SER A 137 -10.03 10.57 -15.21
CA SER A 137 -11.20 11.21 -14.62
C SER A 137 -12.26 10.20 -14.16
N PRO A 138 -13.19 10.61 -13.28
CA PRO A 138 -14.35 9.82 -12.91
C PRO A 138 -15.10 9.28 -14.14
N GLY A 139 -15.44 7.97 -14.10
CA GLY A 139 -16.11 7.28 -15.21
C GLY A 139 -15.18 6.39 -16.05
N HIS A 140 -13.86 6.54 -15.96
CA HIS A 140 -12.94 5.55 -16.53
C HIS A 140 -12.96 4.26 -15.69
N PRO A 141 -13.03 3.06 -16.30
CA PRO A 141 -13.10 1.78 -15.56
C PRO A 141 -11.92 1.54 -14.60
N GLU A 142 -10.76 2.11 -14.91
CA GLU A 142 -9.55 1.99 -14.09
C GLU A 142 -9.29 3.23 -13.21
N TYR A 143 -10.28 4.13 -13.09
CA TYR A 143 -10.17 5.28 -12.21
C TYR A 143 -10.20 4.82 -10.76
N ARG A 144 -9.05 4.90 -10.11
CA ARG A 144 -8.86 4.58 -8.69
C ARG A 144 -8.24 5.80 -8.00
N PRO A 145 -9.07 6.75 -7.54
CA PRO A 145 -8.59 8.00 -6.95
C PRO A 145 -7.88 7.81 -5.62
N GLY A 146 -8.16 6.75 -4.88
CA GLY A 146 -7.56 6.54 -3.58
C GLY A 146 -7.52 5.09 -3.13
N LYS A 147 -7.09 4.88 -1.88
CA LYS A 147 -6.91 3.55 -1.27
C LYS A 147 -8.22 2.75 -1.26
N MET A 148 -9.36 3.41 -1.09
CA MET A 148 -10.68 2.78 -1.07
C MET A 148 -10.96 1.98 -2.36
N GLU A 149 -10.80 2.62 -3.52
CA GLU A 149 -11.06 2.00 -4.82
C GLU A 149 -9.99 0.95 -5.18
N ILE A 150 -8.76 1.17 -4.72
CA ILE A 150 -7.66 0.21 -4.92
C ILE A 150 -7.94 -1.07 -4.13
N ILE A 151 -8.34 -0.97 -2.87
CA ILE A 151 -8.74 -2.11 -2.04
C ILE A 151 -9.94 -2.83 -2.67
N ALA A 152 -10.98 -2.10 -3.08
CA ALA A 152 -12.14 -2.68 -3.75
C ALA A 152 -11.76 -3.46 -5.01
N ALA A 153 -10.84 -2.94 -5.81
CA ALA A 153 -10.33 -3.61 -7.01
C ALA A 153 -9.55 -4.89 -6.68
N ALA A 154 -8.71 -4.86 -5.63
CA ALA A 154 -7.96 -6.04 -5.18
C ALA A 154 -8.91 -7.14 -4.67
N LEU A 155 -9.92 -6.79 -3.88
CA LEU A 155 -10.95 -7.71 -3.40
C LEU A 155 -11.74 -8.34 -4.55
N ALA A 156 -12.16 -7.53 -5.53
CA ALA A 156 -12.94 -8.00 -6.67
C ALA A 156 -12.14 -9.00 -7.52
N GLU A 157 -10.87 -8.73 -7.82
CA GLU A 157 -10.02 -9.62 -8.61
C GLU A 157 -9.73 -10.92 -7.85
N THR A 158 -9.39 -10.84 -6.57
CA THR A 158 -9.15 -12.03 -5.74
C THR A 158 -10.43 -12.89 -5.63
N SER A 159 -11.58 -12.24 -5.46
CA SER A 159 -12.88 -12.95 -5.41
C SER A 159 -13.18 -13.66 -6.72
N ALA A 160 -12.87 -13.05 -7.86
CA ALA A 160 -13.03 -13.66 -9.19
C ALA A 160 -12.10 -14.87 -9.37
N LEU A 161 -10.86 -14.78 -8.92
CA LEU A 161 -9.90 -15.89 -8.93
C LEU A 161 -10.33 -17.03 -7.98
N ALA A 162 -10.83 -16.69 -6.78
CA ALA A 162 -11.35 -17.64 -5.81
C ALA A 162 -12.67 -18.30 -6.29
N ALA A 163 -13.52 -17.59 -7.01
CA ALA A 163 -14.78 -18.13 -7.56
C ALA A 163 -14.55 -19.27 -8.57
N LEU A 164 -13.36 -19.39 -9.14
CA LEU A 164 -12.96 -20.55 -9.93
C LEU A 164 -12.74 -21.81 -9.09
N HIS A 165 -12.65 -21.69 -7.74
CA HIS A 165 -12.29 -22.78 -6.82
C HIS A 165 -13.18 -22.87 -5.57
N VAL A 166 -14.18 -21.99 -5.35
CA VAL A 166 -14.96 -21.88 -4.10
C VAL A 166 -16.48 -22.01 -4.32
N VAL A 167 -17.15 -22.54 -3.30
CA VAL A 167 -18.61 -22.65 -3.20
C VAL A 167 -19.28 -21.27 -3.39
N PRO A 168 -20.31 -21.16 -4.27
CA PRO A 168 -21.04 -19.91 -4.45
C PRO A 168 -21.60 -19.36 -3.13
N GLY A 169 -21.25 -18.10 -2.81
CA GLY A 169 -21.77 -17.41 -1.61
C GLY A 169 -20.81 -17.34 -0.41
N ALA A 170 -19.61 -17.91 -0.49
CA ALA A 170 -18.59 -17.72 0.56
C ALA A 170 -18.13 -16.26 0.59
N ARG A 171 -18.26 -15.58 1.75
CA ARG A 171 -17.67 -14.26 1.98
C ARG A 171 -16.19 -14.43 2.24
N ILE A 172 -15.35 -13.73 1.49
CA ILE A 172 -13.91 -13.71 1.77
C ILE A 172 -13.70 -12.82 3.00
N GLU A 173 -13.26 -13.42 4.10
CA GLU A 173 -12.76 -12.66 5.23
C GLU A 173 -11.39 -12.07 4.84
N ALA A 174 -11.28 -10.76 4.90
CA ALA A 174 -10.09 -10.05 4.51
C ALA A 174 -9.71 -9.00 5.55
N VAL A 175 -8.41 -8.74 5.68
CA VAL A 175 -7.86 -7.71 6.55
C VAL A 175 -6.83 -6.90 5.75
N MET A 176 -6.77 -5.59 6.00
CA MET A 176 -5.74 -4.71 5.47
C MET A 176 -4.58 -4.57 6.44
N VAL A 177 -3.37 -4.55 5.93
CA VAL A 177 -2.14 -4.22 6.68
C VAL A 177 -1.51 -3.01 6.04
N GLY A 178 -1.27 -1.96 6.81
CA GLY A 178 -0.70 -0.71 6.29
C GLY A 178 -0.12 0.16 7.38
N ASP A 179 0.58 1.22 6.98
CA ASP A 179 1.27 2.12 7.90
C ASP A 179 0.68 3.54 7.94
N ARG A 180 -0.37 3.85 7.15
CA ARG A 180 -0.96 5.18 7.07
C ARG A 180 -2.47 5.19 7.32
N HIS A 181 -3.00 6.35 7.72
CA HIS A 181 -4.45 6.54 7.89
C HIS A 181 -5.26 6.23 6.63
N GLN A 182 -4.68 6.38 5.42
CA GLN A 182 -5.34 6.02 4.17
C GLN A 182 -5.67 4.52 4.11
N ASP A 183 -4.81 3.66 4.66
CA ASP A 183 -5.04 2.22 4.74
C ASP A 183 -6.23 1.91 5.64
N VAL A 184 -6.24 2.55 6.81
CA VAL A 184 -7.32 2.40 7.79
C VAL A 184 -8.67 2.86 7.20
N HIS A 185 -8.71 4.06 6.62
CA HIS A 185 -9.93 4.61 6.02
C HIS A 185 -10.38 3.78 4.81
N GLY A 186 -9.44 3.37 3.95
CA GLY A 186 -9.73 2.54 2.79
C GLY A 186 -10.26 1.17 3.17
N ALA A 187 -9.71 0.53 4.19
CA ALA A 187 -10.17 -0.73 4.77
C ALA A 187 -11.59 -0.58 5.35
N SER A 188 -11.78 0.39 6.24
CA SER A 188 -13.08 0.67 6.88
C SER A 188 -14.19 0.90 5.87
N HIS A 189 -13.92 1.65 4.78
CA HIS A 189 -14.90 1.89 3.71
C HIS A 189 -15.32 0.60 3.00
N ASN A 190 -14.41 -0.37 2.90
CA ASN A 190 -14.67 -1.68 2.32
C ASN A 190 -15.19 -2.70 3.35
N GLY A 191 -15.46 -2.28 4.59
CA GLY A 191 -15.94 -3.15 5.67
C GLY A 191 -14.89 -4.13 6.17
N LEU A 192 -13.62 -3.77 6.08
CA LEU A 192 -12.48 -4.55 6.55
C LEU A 192 -11.89 -3.94 7.82
N ASP A 193 -11.33 -4.81 8.65
CA ASP A 193 -10.39 -4.40 9.68
C ASP A 193 -9.06 -3.97 9.07
N CYS A 194 -8.30 -3.12 9.80
CA CYS A 194 -6.95 -2.73 9.45
C CYS A 194 -6.00 -2.97 10.61
N ILE A 195 -4.89 -3.65 10.36
CA ILE A 195 -3.76 -3.78 11.27
C ILE A 195 -2.71 -2.76 10.84
N GLY A 196 -2.37 -1.84 11.73
CA GLY A 196 -1.33 -0.85 11.50
C GLY A 196 0.04 -1.41 11.85
N VAL A 197 1.05 -1.07 11.05
CA VAL A 197 2.45 -1.37 11.35
C VAL A 197 3.18 -0.11 11.81
N SER A 198 4.01 -0.20 12.85
CA SER A 198 4.67 0.95 13.48
C SER A 198 6.04 1.29 12.89
N TRP A 199 6.55 0.47 11.98
CA TRP A 199 7.86 0.68 11.34
C TRP A 199 7.82 1.55 10.08
N GLY A 200 6.62 1.98 9.64
CA GLY A 200 6.42 2.82 8.46
C GLY A 200 6.46 4.32 8.76
N PHE A 201 5.66 5.08 8.04
CA PHE A 201 5.72 6.55 7.98
C PHE A 201 4.57 7.27 8.68
N ALA A 202 3.72 6.56 9.45
CA ALA A 202 2.67 7.20 10.24
C ALA A 202 3.26 8.19 11.25
N ALA A 203 2.66 9.37 11.36
CA ALA A 203 2.94 10.27 12.46
C ALA A 203 2.47 9.67 13.79
N GLU A 204 3.03 10.14 14.90
CA GLU A 204 2.60 9.71 16.23
C GLU A 204 1.08 9.91 16.41
N GLY A 205 0.38 8.84 16.76
CA GLY A 205 -1.07 8.84 16.96
C GLY A 205 -1.91 8.80 15.67
N GLU A 206 -1.33 8.88 14.47
CA GLU A 206 -2.06 8.87 13.20
C GLU A 206 -2.96 7.64 13.04
N LEU A 207 -2.41 6.45 13.23
CA LEU A 207 -3.16 5.19 13.10
C LEU A 207 -4.27 5.06 14.13
N ALA A 208 -4.00 5.44 15.38
CA ALA A 208 -5.00 5.42 16.44
C ALA A 208 -6.15 6.40 16.17
N ALA A 209 -5.84 7.62 15.73
CA ALA A 209 -6.83 8.62 15.35
C ALA A 209 -7.68 8.18 14.13
N ALA A 210 -7.12 7.40 13.23
CA ALA A 210 -7.83 6.83 12.09
C ALA A 210 -8.74 5.64 12.45
N GLY A 211 -8.63 5.07 13.67
CA GLY A 211 -9.45 3.96 14.12
C GLY A 211 -8.93 2.58 13.70
N VAL A 212 -7.60 2.43 13.66
CA VAL A 212 -6.96 1.14 13.38
C VAL A 212 -7.38 0.08 14.40
N THR A 213 -7.56 -1.17 13.96
CA THR A 213 -7.99 -2.27 14.84
C THR A 213 -6.90 -2.67 15.84
N ALA A 214 -5.65 -2.71 15.39
CA ALA A 214 -4.46 -2.98 16.20
C ALA A 214 -3.23 -2.31 15.57
N VAL A 215 -2.22 -2.00 16.38
CA VAL A 215 -0.89 -1.60 15.90
C VAL A 215 0.11 -2.64 16.36
N VAL A 216 0.93 -3.13 15.43
CA VAL A 216 1.97 -4.13 15.67
C VAL A 216 3.36 -3.53 15.45
N HIS A 217 4.37 -4.06 16.15
CA HIS A 217 5.71 -3.51 16.18
C HIS A 217 6.77 -4.43 15.56
N SER A 218 6.38 -5.62 15.12
CA SER A 218 7.24 -6.59 14.45
C SER A 218 6.44 -7.51 13.52
N THR A 219 7.14 -8.17 12.60
CA THR A 219 6.54 -9.17 11.71
C THR A 219 6.03 -10.40 12.47
N ASP A 220 6.67 -10.79 13.59
CA ASP A 220 6.20 -11.87 14.46
C ASP A 220 4.89 -11.52 15.16
N GLU A 221 4.77 -10.27 15.64
CA GLU A 221 3.54 -9.76 16.22
C GLU A 221 2.42 -9.66 15.17
N LEU A 222 2.76 -9.22 13.95
CA LEU A 222 1.82 -9.19 12.83
C LEU A 222 1.30 -10.59 12.51
N PHE A 223 2.18 -11.58 12.39
CA PHE A 223 1.79 -12.97 12.14
C PHE A 223 0.86 -13.51 13.22
N THR A 224 1.20 -13.28 14.49
CA THR A 224 0.37 -13.71 15.63
C THR A 224 -1.02 -13.06 15.60
N THR A 225 -1.08 -11.76 15.29
CA THR A 225 -2.33 -10.99 15.22
C THR A 225 -3.22 -11.47 14.08
N LEU A 226 -2.63 -11.73 12.90
CA LEU A 226 -3.36 -12.26 11.74
C LEU A 226 -3.97 -13.63 12.02
N ASN A 227 -3.23 -14.54 12.68
CA ASN A 227 -3.72 -15.86 13.03
C ASN A 227 -4.83 -15.83 14.09
N ALA A 228 -4.76 -14.90 15.05
CA ALA A 228 -5.82 -14.72 16.05
C ALA A 228 -7.15 -14.27 15.42
N GLN A 229 -7.11 -13.43 14.38
CA GLN A 229 -8.31 -13.00 13.66
C GLN A 229 -8.95 -14.12 12.84
N THR A 230 -8.13 -14.98 12.20
CA THR A 230 -8.65 -16.16 11.48
C THR A 230 -9.32 -17.17 12.40
N ALA A 231 -8.77 -17.42 13.58
CA ALA A 231 -9.35 -18.32 14.58
C ALA A 231 -10.68 -17.81 15.17
N ALA A 232 -10.82 -16.50 15.35
CA ALA A 232 -12.06 -15.89 15.85
C ALA A 232 -13.23 -15.99 14.83
N GLY A 233 -12.93 -15.95 13.52
CA GLY A 233 -13.91 -16.13 12.44
C GLY A 233 -14.49 -17.57 12.35
N GLU A 234 -13.70 -18.59 12.71
CA GLU A 234 -14.14 -19.98 12.71
C GLU A 234 -15.04 -20.34 13.91
N GLY A 235 -14.82 -19.69 15.06
CA GLY A 235 -15.58 -19.92 16.29
C GLY A 235 -17.05 -19.49 16.24
N THR A 236 -17.41 -18.57 15.36
CA THR A 236 -18.79 -18.09 15.17
C THR A 236 -19.63 -18.95 14.21
N ARG A 237 -19.07 -20.00 13.60
CA ARG A 237 -19.77 -20.92 12.68
C ARG A 237 -20.32 -22.20 13.34
N GLY A 238 -20.11 -22.38 14.64
CA GLY A 238 -20.45 -23.63 15.37
C GLY A 238 -21.81 -23.70 15.99
N ASP A 239 -22.63 -22.64 16.03
CA ASP A 239 -23.94 -22.60 16.72
C ASP A 239 -25.03 -21.98 15.84
N LEU A 240 -25.44 -22.67 14.77
CA LEU A 240 -26.74 -22.49 14.13
C LEU A 240 -27.22 -23.82 13.56
#